data_c0d40fe0320eee579815be07a4dd07b5
#
_entry.id   c0d40fe0320eee579815be07a4dd07b5
#
_cell.length_a   1.000
_cell.length_b   1.000
_cell.length_c   1.000
_cell.angle_alpha   90.00
_cell.angle_beta   90.00
_cell.angle_gamma   90.00
#
_symmetry.space_group_name_H-M   'P 1'
#
loop_
_entity.id
_entity.type
_entity.pdbx_description
1 polymer ?
#
loop_
_entity_poly.entity_id
_entity_poly.type
_entity_poly.pdbx_seq_one_letter_code
_entity_poly.pdbx_strand_id
1 'polypeptide(L)'
;MTSSPQIYILLPVHNRCKITSDFIKCLKKQTYRNYHLVLIDDGSTDRTSETVLDLLPDATIIRGKGNWWWGGSLQQGHNWLVQERVPAEDYVLVMNDDTEFQGNFLEAGLSIMKDHRRTLLTATGYNLTTGQPQDPGGYKFAWKDLVCYETHDVSEINCLSTRGMLATVGDFLSVGGFYPRLIPHYLSDLEFTMRAQERGLKLMLHSDFKIGIDFDKTGNRDLSNETYIQYLLKNFSRRAAMNPIAWTNFIILRCPKEIKVKTLFKFWTLVLNRLFFVRSLSLIGHRFIVQSISSIKIIVSFVIRQGVRLIPFGMQQRMKKVVPAAIKRRLRKYHDNVH
;
A
#
# COMPACT_ATOMS: atom_id res chain seq x y z
N MET A 1 -22.47 -32.90 -0.34
CA MET A 1 -21.37 -32.54 -1.26
C MET A 1 -20.97 -31.11 -0.91
N THR A 2 -19.81 -30.88 -0.36
CA THR A 2 -19.30 -29.53 -0.13
C THR A 2 -19.07 -28.88 -1.49
N SER A 3 -19.76 -27.77 -1.77
CA SER A 3 -19.52 -26.99 -2.99
C SER A 3 -18.05 -26.59 -3.04
N SER A 4 -17.47 -26.54 -4.25
CA SER A 4 -16.11 -26.02 -4.44
C SER A 4 -16.04 -24.58 -3.92
N PRO A 5 -14.99 -24.18 -3.16
CA PRO A 5 -14.92 -22.85 -2.59
C PRO A 5 -14.91 -21.78 -3.67
N GLN A 6 -15.54 -20.63 -3.44
CA GLN A 6 -15.50 -19.52 -4.37
C GLN A 6 -14.26 -18.64 -4.14
N ILE A 7 -13.69 -18.09 -5.24
CA ILE A 7 -12.58 -17.12 -5.18
C ILE A 7 -13.13 -15.74 -5.51
N TYR A 8 -13.07 -14.82 -4.56
CA TYR A 8 -13.42 -13.41 -4.76
C TYR A 8 -12.16 -12.63 -5.15
N ILE A 9 -12.13 -12.11 -6.36
CA ILE A 9 -10.98 -11.40 -6.92
C ILE A 9 -11.17 -9.91 -6.69
N LEU A 10 -10.41 -9.31 -5.76
CA LEU A 10 -10.40 -7.88 -5.51
C LEU A 10 -9.42 -7.20 -6.49
N LEU A 11 -9.95 -6.39 -7.40
CA LEU A 11 -9.18 -5.75 -8.46
C LEU A 11 -9.34 -4.22 -8.40
N PRO A 12 -8.45 -3.49 -7.70
CA PRO A 12 -8.42 -2.02 -7.74
C PRO A 12 -7.96 -1.49 -9.09
N VAL A 13 -8.72 -0.54 -9.65
CA VAL A 13 -8.40 0.10 -10.93
C VAL A 13 -8.68 1.60 -10.92
N HIS A 14 -8.01 2.36 -11.80
CA HIS A 14 -8.30 3.76 -12.08
C HIS A 14 -7.77 4.17 -13.46
N ASN A 15 -8.67 4.46 -14.42
CA ASN A 15 -8.34 4.87 -15.79
C ASN A 15 -7.39 3.87 -16.49
N ARG A 16 -7.78 2.60 -16.57
CA ARG A 16 -6.97 1.50 -17.10
C ARG A 16 -7.76 0.56 -18.02
N CYS A 17 -8.75 1.08 -18.76
CA CYS A 17 -9.71 0.31 -19.56
C CYS A 17 -9.06 -0.80 -20.39
N LYS A 18 -8.01 -0.49 -21.19
CA LYS A 18 -7.32 -1.47 -22.02
C LYS A 18 -6.61 -2.56 -21.20
N ILE A 19 -5.87 -2.16 -20.16
CA ILE A 19 -5.08 -3.09 -19.34
C ILE A 19 -6.02 -4.01 -18.55
N THR A 20 -7.08 -3.45 -17.95
CA THR A 20 -8.11 -4.22 -17.25
C THR A 20 -8.83 -5.19 -18.20
N SER A 21 -9.13 -4.75 -19.44
CA SER A 21 -9.71 -5.65 -20.45
C SER A 21 -8.82 -6.85 -20.76
N ASP A 22 -7.50 -6.65 -20.88
CA ASP A 22 -6.57 -7.75 -21.12
C ASP A 22 -6.46 -8.70 -19.92
N PHE A 23 -6.49 -8.17 -18.70
CA PHE A 23 -6.61 -8.97 -17.47
C PHE A 23 -7.87 -9.83 -17.48
N ILE A 24 -9.04 -9.28 -17.83
CA ILE A 24 -10.30 -10.05 -17.89
C ILE A 24 -10.22 -11.17 -18.95
N LYS A 25 -9.60 -10.93 -20.09
CA LYS A 25 -9.36 -11.98 -21.10
C LYS A 25 -8.48 -13.11 -20.55
N CYS A 26 -7.46 -12.78 -19.74
CA CYS A 26 -6.62 -13.76 -19.05
C CYS A 26 -7.43 -14.53 -17.99
N LEU A 27 -8.26 -13.84 -17.20
CA LEU A 27 -9.13 -14.44 -16.19
C LEU A 27 -10.16 -15.41 -16.82
N LYS A 28 -10.72 -15.08 -17.97
CA LYS A 28 -11.68 -15.95 -18.67
C LYS A 28 -11.06 -17.25 -19.20
N LYS A 29 -9.75 -17.38 -19.24
CA LYS A 29 -9.03 -18.62 -19.64
C LYS A 29 -8.77 -19.57 -18.47
N GLN A 30 -9.09 -19.19 -17.24
CA GLN A 30 -8.83 -20.03 -16.06
C GLN A 30 -9.60 -21.36 -16.14
N THR A 31 -8.95 -22.46 -15.73
CA THR A 31 -9.58 -23.78 -15.61
C THR A 31 -10.57 -23.82 -14.46
N TYR A 32 -10.25 -23.17 -13.34
CA TYR A 32 -11.17 -23.00 -12.22
C TYR A 32 -12.18 -21.91 -12.50
N ARG A 33 -13.49 -22.24 -12.47
CA ARG A 33 -14.57 -21.37 -12.90
C ARG A 33 -15.37 -20.75 -11.75
N ASN A 34 -15.26 -21.27 -10.53
CA ASN A 34 -16.00 -20.73 -9.38
C ASN A 34 -15.27 -19.51 -8.78
N TYR A 35 -15.19 -18.44 -9.55
CA TYR A 35 -14.65 -17.16 -9.10
C TYR A 35 -15.67 -16.02 -9.33
N HIS A 36 -15.53 -14.95 -8.56
CA HIS A 36 -16.32 -13.74 -8.68
C HIS A 36 -15.38 -12.52 -8.69
N LEU A 37 -15.51 -11.67 -9.71
CA LEU A 37 -14.71 -10.44 -9.79
C LEU A 37 -15.40 -9.31 -9.04
N VAL A 38 -14.67 -8.70 -8.11
CA VAL A 38 -15.02 -7.46 -7.43
C VAL A 38 -14.10 -6.36 -7.93
N LEU A 39 -14.52 -5.63 -8.96
CA LEU A 39 -13.81 -4.49 -9.49
C LEU A 39 -13.98 -3.29 -8.56
N ILE A 40 -12.88 -2.74 -8.08
CA ILE A 40 -12.88 -1.55 -7.22
C ILE A 40 -12.39 -0.39 -8.08
N ASP A 41 -13.32 0.25 -8.76
CA ASP A 41 -13.06 1.36 -9.69
C ASP A 41 -13.00 2.68 -8.91
N ASP A 42 -11.79 3.19 -8.66
CA ASP A 42 -11.58 4.46 -7.96
C ASP A 42 -11.81 5.66 -8.88
N GLY A 43 -13.01 5.74 -9.46
CA GLY A 43 -13.48 6.90 -10.23
C GLY A 43 -12.86 7.01 -11.62
N SER A 44 -12.80 5.92 -12.38
CA SER A 44 -12.40 5.94 -13.79
C SER A 44 -13.36 6.75 -14.65
N THR A 45 -12.82 7.43 -15.66
CA THR A 45 -13.55 8.22 -16.67
C THR A 45 -13.36 7.69 -18.09
N ASP A 46 -12.59 6.62 -18.25
CA ASP A 46 -12.19 6.02 -19.53
C ASP A 46 -13.03 4.78 -19.89
N ARG A 47 -14.22 4.61 -19.31
CA ARG A 47 -15.13 3.48 -19.49
C ARG A 47 -14.58 2.13 -18.99
N THR A 48 -13.64 2.13 -18.05
CA THR A 48 -13.09 0.89 -17.47
C THR A 48 -14.19 -0.03 -16.92
N SER A 49 -15.10 0.48 -16.08
CA SER A 49 -16.18 -0.31 -15.47
C SER A 49 -17.16 -0.87 -16.50
N GLU A 50 -17.57 -0.08 -17.47
CA GLU A 50 -18.49 -0.48 -18.54
C GLU A 50 -17.89 -1.61 -19.36
N THR A 51 -16.60 -1.46 -19.77
CA THR A 51 -15.87 -2.49 -20.51
C THR A 51 -15.75 -3.80 -19.74
N VAL A 52 -15.57 -3.73 -18.41
CA VAL A 52 -15.53 -4.94 -17.57
C VAL A 52 -16.90 -5.63 -17.54
N LEU A 53 -18.00 -4.89 -17.40
CA LEU A 53 -19.35 -5.47 -17.43
C LEU A 53 -19.71 -6.06 -18.80
N ASP A 54 -19.25 -5.44 -19.91
CA ASP A 54 -19.43 -6.00 -21.24
C ASP A 54 -18.70 -7.36 -21.40
N LEU A 55 -17.53 -7.51 -20.77
CA LEU A 55 -16.72 -8.73 -20.85
C LEU A 55 -17.11 -9.78 -19.78
N LEU A 56 -17.55 -9.36 -18.60
CA LEU A 56 -17.88 -10.20 -17.46
C LEU A 56 -19.12 -9.59 -16.75
N PRO A 57 -20.34 -9.87 -17.25
CA PRO A 57 -21.59 -9.26 -16.78
C PRO A 57 -21.87 -9.47 -15.28
N ASP A 58 -21.41 -10.59 -14.72
CA ASP A 58 -21.61 -10.94 -13.31
C ASP A 58 -20.62 -10.26 -12.35
N ALA A 59 -19.71 -9.39 -12.85
CA ALA A 59 -18.77 -8.70 -11.99
C ALA A 59 -19.47 -7.69 -11.07
N THR A 60 -19.04 -7.61 -9.82
CA THR A 60 -19.44 -6.54 -8.91
C THR A 60 -18.56 -5.31 -9.15
N ILE A 61 -19.18 -4.13 -9.25
CA ILE A 61 -18.47 -2.85 -9.40
C ILE A 61 -18.65 -1.99 -8.16
N ILE A 62 -17.53 -1.69 -7.48
CA ILE A 62 -17.50 -0.73 -6.37
C ILE A 62 -16.91 0.58 -6.90
N ARG A 63 -17.76 1.63 -6.99
CA ARG A 63 -17.37 2.91 -7.60
C ARG A 63 -16.87 3.92 -6.57
N GLY A 64 -15.69 4.47 -6.80
CA GLY A 64 -15.04 5.53 -6.02
C GLY A 64 -15.12 6.90 -6.69
N LYS A 65 -14.35 7.85 -6.10
CA LYS A 65 -14.29 9.24 -6.56
C LYS A 65 -12.86 9.66 -6.97
N GLY A 66 -11.94 8.71 -7.20
CA GLY A 66 -10.55 8.97 -7.61
C GLY A 66 -9.61 9.38 -6.46
N ASN A 67 -9.95 9.02 -5.21
CA ASN A 67 -9.16 9.42 -4.04
C ASN A 67 -8.91 8.31 -3.02
N TRP A 68 -9.25 7.07 -3.34
CA TRP A 68 -9.02 5.93 -2.45
C TRP A 68 -7.59 5.42 -2.50
N TRP A 69 -6.96 5.45 -3.67
CA TRP A 69 -5.65 4.88 -3.92
C TRP A 69 -5.64 3.38 -3.60
N TRP A 70 -4.45 2.75 -3.52
CA TRP A 70 -4.35 1.30 -3.32
C TRP A 70 -4.97 0.84 -2.01
N GLY A 71 -4.48 1.39 -0.86
CA GLY A 71 -4.97 1.00 0.47
C GLY A 71 -6.45 1.32 0.70
N GLY A 72 -6.93 2.44 0.13
CA GLY A 72 -8.33 2.80 0.23
C GLY A 72 -9.24 1.93 -0.62
N SER A 73 -8.82 1.59 -1.83
CA SER A 73 -9.57 0.68 -2.70
C SER A 73 -9.67 -0.72 -2.08
N LEU A 74 -8.56 -1.26 -1.57
CA LEU A 74 -8.59 -2.56 -0.87
C LEU A 74 -9.44 -2.51 0.41
N GLN A 75 -9.52 -1.35 1.10
CA GLN A 75 -10.45 -1.19 2.21
C GLN A 75 -11.90 -1.28 1.76
N GLN A 76 -12.26 -0.78 0.56
CA GLN A 76 -13.62 -0.95 0.04
C GLN A 76 -13.92 -2.43 -0.28
N GLY A 77 -12.97 -3.15 -0.87
CA GLY A 77 -13.09 -4.59 -1.08
C GLY A 77 -13.27 -5.36 0.22
N HIS A 78 -12.48 -5.04 1.26
CA HIS A 78 -12.65 -5.61 2.60
C HIS A 78 -14.04 -5.32 3.17
N ASN A 79 -14.52 -4.08 3.08
CA ASN A 79 -15.85 -3.70 3.56
C ASN A 79 -16.95 -4.46 2.83
N TRP A 80 -16.82 -4.63 1.51
CA TRP A 80 -17.74 -5.38 0.70
C TRP A 80 -17.84 -6.85 1.13
N LEU A 81 -16.69 -7.52 1.35
CA LEU A 81 -16.67 -8.90 1.86
C LEU A 81 -17.42 -9.04 3.19
N VAL A 82 -17.28 -8.05 4.08
CA VAL A 82 -18.00 -8.01 5.37
C VAL A 82 -19.50 -7.78 5.16
N GLN A 83 -19.88 -6.85 4.29
CA GLN A 83 -21.29 -6.49 4.04
C GLN A 83 -22.07 -7.64 3.39
N GLU A 84 -21.46 -8.30 2.41
CA GLU A 84 -22.05 -9.46 1.73
C GLU A 84 -21.98 -10.75 2.57
N ARG A 85 -21.34 -10.69 3.75
CA ARG A 85 -21.18 -11.83 4.65
C ARG A 85 -20.58 -13.05 3.93
N VAL A 86 -19.57 -12.77 3.10
CA VAL A 86 -18.91 -13.82 2.31
C VAL A 86 -18.40 -14.92 3.24
N PRO A 87 -18.63 -16.22 2.92
CA PRO A 87 -18.22 -17.34 3.76
C PRO A 87 -16.73 -17.32 4.09
N ALA A 88 -16.40 -17.62 5.34
CA ALA A 88 -15.01 -17.54 5.83
C ALA A 88 -14.09 -18.60 5.19
N GLU A 89 -14.67 -19.71 4.71
CA GLU A 89 -14.00 -20.82 4.03
C GLU A 89 -13.73 -20.56 2.55
N ASP A 90 -14.40 -19.58 1.94
CA ASP A 90 -14.10 -19.12 0.59
C ASP A 90 -12.77 -18.35 0.55
N TYR A 91 -12.31 -18.03 -0.64
CA TYR A 91 -11.01 -17.39 -0.83
C TYR A 91 -11.16 -15.96 -1.36
N VAL A 92 -10.22 -15.12 -0.94
CA VAL A 92 -10.01 -13.78 -1.51
C VAL A 92 -8.64 -13.75 -2.20
N LEU A 93 -8.62 -13.25 -3.43
CA LEU A 93 -7.43 -13.03 -4.23
C LEU A 93 -7.31 -11.54 -4.54
N VAL A 94 -6.28 -10.88 -4.04
CA VAL A 94 -5.97 -9.49 -4.38
C VAL A 94 -5.07 -9.47 -5.62
N MET A 95 -5.46 -8.73 -6.66
CA MET A 95 -4.73 -8.68 -7.93
C MET A 95 -4.48 -7.24 -8.39
N ASN A 96 -3.43 -7.10 -9.21
CA ASN A 96 -3.23 -5.94 -10.06
C ASN A 96 -3.64 -6.29 -11.50
N ASP A 97 -4.19 -5.35 -12.23
CA ASP A 97 -4.63 -5.56 -13.61
C ASP A 97 -3.49 -5.59 -14.65
N ASP A 98 -2.26 -5.18 -14.26
CA ASP A 98 -1.04 -5.24 -15.08
C ASP A 98 -0.28 -6.59 -14.94
N THR A 99 -1.01 -7.66 -14.66
CA THR A 99 -0.46 -9.00 -14.51
C THR A 99 -1.06 -9.97 -15.52
N GLU A 100 -0.22 -10.89 -16.00
CA GLU A 100 -0.64 -12.05 -16.79
C GLU A 100 -0.39 -13.33 -16.00
N PHE A 101 -1.22 -14.34 -16.19
CA PHE A 101 -1.11 -15.61 -15.46
C PHE A 101 -1.62 -16.77 -16.30
N GLN A 102 -1.11 -17.95 -16.00
CA GLN A 102 -1.44 -19.18 -16.73
C GLN A 102 -2.90 -19.61 -16.46
N GLY A 103 -3.47 -20.42 -17.38
CA GLY A 103 -4.85 -20.86 -17.28
C GLY A 103 -5.20 -21.68 -16.04
N ASN A 104 -4.23 -22.25 -15.34
CA ASN A 104 -4.39 -23.02 -14.12
C ASN A 104 -4.03 -22.25 -12.84
N PHE A 105 -3.81 -20.94 -12.91
CA PHE A 105 -3.32 -20.14 -11.78
C PHE A 105 -4.25 -20.21 -10.56
N LEU A 106 -5.56 -20.05 -10.74
CA LEU A 106 -6.53 -20.14 -9.65
C LEU A 106 -6.57 -21.54 -9.03
N GLU A 107 -6.54 -22.56 -9.85
CA GLU A 107 -6.53 -23.97 -9.41
C GLU A 107 -5.25 -24.32 -8.64
N ALA A 108 -4.09 -23.87 -9.13
CA ALA A 108 -2.81 -24.02 -8.44
C ALA A 108 -2.82 -23.37 -7.05
N GLY A 109 -3.32 -22.13 -6.97
CA GLY A 109 -3.47 -21.42 -5.70
C GLY A 109 -4.33 -22.18 -4.70
N LEU A 110 -5.50 -22.66 -5.11
CA LEU A 110 -6.38 -23.48 -4.25
C LEU A 110 -5.73 -24.79 -3.83
N SER A 111 -5.05 -25.48 -4.76
CA SER A 111 -4.35 -26.74 -4.45
C SER A 111 -3.28 -26.54 -3.37
N ILE A 112 -2.50 -25.47 -3.48
CA ILE A 112 -1.50 -25.10 -2.46
C ILE A 112 -2.17 -24.78 -1.13
N MET A 113 -3.22 -23.95 -1.14
CA MET A 113 -3.88 -23.47 0.07
C MET A 113 -4.67 -24.56 0.82
N LYS A 114 -5.01 -25.66 0.17
CA LYS A 114 -5.74 -26.78 0.78
C LYS A 114 -5.05 -27.32 2.04
N ASP A 115 -3.73 -27.38 2.02
CA ASP A 115 -2.90 -27.93 3.11
C ASP A 115 -2.30 -26.82 4.01
N HIS A 116 -2.62 -25.54 3.73
CA HIS A 116 -2.03 -24.39 4.40
C HIS A 116 -3.10 -23.46 5.00
N ARG A 117 -3.50 -23.76 6.24
CA ARG A 117 -4.41 -22.89 7.00
C ARG A 117 -3.67 -21.72 7.64
N ARG A 118 -4.38 -20.64 7.93
CA ARG A 118 -3.83 -19.41 8.52
C ARG A 118 -2.62 -18.88 7.75
N THR A 119 -2.78 -18.78 6.43
CA THR A 119 -1.69 -18.46 5.51
C THR A 119 -2.11 -17.37 4.54
N LEU A 120 -1.21 -16.42 4.28
CA LEU A 120 -1.25 -15.53 3.13
C LEU A 120 -0.24 -16.07 2.10
N LEU A 121 -0.74 -16.55 0.97
CA LEU A 121 0.06 -16.99 -0.16
C LEU A 121 0.18 -15.84 -1.15
N THR A 122 1.40 -15.47 -1.56
CA THR A 122 1.62 -14.45 -2.60
C THR A 122 2.31 -15.06 -3.81
N ALA A 123 1.88 -14.62 -4.99
CA ALA A 123 2.48 -15.04 -6.24
C ALA A 123 3.87 -14.42 -6.43
N THR A 124 4.79 -15.24 -6.98
CA THR A 124 6.08 -14.72 -7.45
C THR A 124 5.94 -14.15 -8.85
N GLY A 125 6.59 -13.01 -9.11
CA GLY A 125 6.55 -12.31 -10.38
C GLY A 125 7.72 -12.64 -11.29
N TYR A 126 7.46 -12.85 -12.57
CA TYR A 126 8.48 -12.97 -13.60
C TYR A 126 8.26 -11.93 -14.71
N ASN A 127 9.33 -11.54 -15.35
CA ASN A 127 9.28 -10.62 -16.47
C ASN A 127 8.71 -11.34 -17.71
N LEU A 128 7.64 -10.80 -18.28
CA LEU A 128 6.98 -11.39 -19.46
C LEU A 128 7.86 -11.46 -20.70
N THR A 129 8.80 -10.54 -20.86
CA THR A 129 9.69 -10.47 -22.03
C THR A 129 10.88 -11.42 -21.88
N THR A 130 11.49 -11.48 -20.68
CA THR A 130 12.74 -12.23 -20.48
C THR A 130 12.51 -13.59 -19.81
N GLY A 131 11.34 -13.84 -19.21
CA GLY A 131 11.05 -15.03 -18.42
C GLY A 131 11.81 -15.12 -17.09
N GLN A 132 12.63 -14.11 -16.76
CA GLN A 132 13.44 -14.14 -15.54
C GLN A 132 12.63 -13.74 -14.30
N PRO A 133 12.93 -14.30 -13.12
CA PRO A 133 12.35 -13.83 -11.86
C PRO A 133 12.61 -12.35 -11.68
N GLN A 134 11.61 -11.58 -11.26
CA GLN A 134 11.70 -10.12 -11.16
C GLN A 134 11.07 -9.56 -9.90
N ASP A 135 10.01 -10.16 -9.37
CA ASP A 135 9.35 -9.79 -8.12
C ASP A 135 9.16 -11.06 -7.28
N PRO A 136 9.94 -11.27 -6.22
CA PRO A 136 9.80 -12.48 -5.41
C PRO A 136 8.47 -12.53 -4.66
N GLY A 137 7.72 -11.42 -4.58
CA GLY A 137 6.47 -11.30 -3.82
C GLY A 137 6.66 -11.24 -2.31
N GLY A 138 7.76 -11.80 -1.79
CA GLY A 138 8.13 -11.80 -0.38
C GLY A 138 9.37 -10.97 -0.09
N TYR A 139 9.35 -10.26 1.04
CA TYR A 139 10.40 -9.31 1.39
C TYR A 139 10.77 -9.39 2.87
N LYS A 140 12.04 -9.05 3.16
CA LYS A 140 12.56 -8.75 4.47
C LYS A 140 12.64 -7.23 4.65
N PHE A 141 11.73 -6.64 5.40
CA PHE A 141 11.85 -5.24 5.78
C PHE A 141 12.84 -5.08 6.93
N ALA A 142 13.93 -4.36 6.70
CA ALA A 142 14.96 -4.09 7.69
C ALA A 142 14.77 -2.71 8.33
N TRP A 143 14.28 -2.67 9.56
CA TRP A 143 14.03 -1.43 10.31
C TRP A 143 15.28 -0.58 10.53
N LYS A 144 16.45 -1.23 10.65
CA LYS A 144 17.72 -0.55 10.79
C LYS A 144 18.06 0.31 9.58
N ASP A 145 17.72 -0.17 8.38
CA ASP A 145 18.08 0.47 7.11
C ASP A 145 16.93 1.22 6.47
N LEU A 146 15.67 0.93 6.88
CA LEU A 146 14.41 1.41 6.30
C LEU A 146 14.31 0.98 4.82
N VAL A 147 14.73 -0.24 4.54
CA VAL A 147 14.76 -0.82 3.19
C VAL A 147 14.04 -2.17 3.21
N CYS A 148 13.33 -2.43 2.13
CA CYS A 148 12.75 -3.72 1.81
C CYS A 148 13.75 -4.50 0.95
N TYR A 149 14.26 -5.61 1.45
CA TYR A 149 15.13 -6.50 0.71
C TYR A 149 14.34 -7.65 0.14
N GLU A 150 14.57 -7.94 -1.13
CA GLU A 150 14.07 -9.16 -1.74
C GLU A 150 14.72 -10.37 -1.08
N THR A 151 13.94 -11.41 -0.79
CA THR A 151 14.47 -12.65 -0.23
C THR A 151 13.69 -13.85 -0.76
N HIS A 152 14.42 -14.91 -1.05
CA HIS A 152 13.88 -16.23 -1.38
C HIS A 152 13.85 -17.15 -0.15
N ASP A 153 14.47 -16.75 0.95
CA ASP A 153 14.41 -17.49 2.21
C ASP A 153 13.11 -17.16 2.93
N VAL A 154 12.20 -18.13 2.92
CA VAL A 154 10.88 -18.02 3.55
C VAL A 154 10.99 -17.70 5.05
N SER A 155 12.05 -18.13 5.72
CA SER A 155 12.28 -17.85 7.16
C SER A 155 12.57 -16.38 7.45
N GLU A 156 13.06 -15.65 6.46
CA GLU A 156 13.38 -14.22 6.58
C GLU A 156 12.24 -13.29 6.16
N ILE A 157 11.20 -13.82 5.48
CA ILE A 157 10.07 -13.02 5.01
C ILE A 157 9.29 -12.48 6.20
N ASN A 158 9.14 -11.17 6.27
CA ASN A 158 8.31 -10.50 7.26
C ASN A 158 7.23 -9.59 6.67
N CYS A 159 7.18 -9.47 5.34
CA CYS A 159 6.09 -8.83 4.60
C CYS A 159 5.99 -9.36 3.17
N LEU A 160 4.80 -9.22 2.58
CA LEU A 160 4.49 -9.65 1.23
C LEU A 160 3.97 -8.49 0.38
N SER A 161 4.13 -8.59 -0.93
CA SER A 161 3.32 -7.84 -1.89
C SER A 161 1.89 -8.37 -1.87
N THR A 162 0.90 -7.49 -2.07
CA THR A 162 -0.49 -7.92 -2.28
C THR A 162 -0.82 -8.22 -3.74
N ARG A 163 0.16 -8.12 -4.64
CA ARG A 163 0.00 -8.50 -6.06
C ARG A 163 -0.07 -10.03 -6.17
N GLY A 164 -1.26 -10.57 -6.44
CA GLY A 164 -1.50 -12.00 -6.45
C GLY A 164 -1.53 -12.63 -5.05
N MET A 165 -2.05 -11.94 -4.05
CA MET A 165 -2.16 -12.45 -2.69
C MET A 165 -3.47 -13.22 -2.50
N LEU A 166 -3.37 -14.50 -2.18
CA LEU A 166 -4.47 -15.43 -1.92
C LEU A 166 -4.53 -15.78 -0.42
N ALA A 167 -5.73 -15.75 0.14
CA ALA A 167 -6.01 -16.17 1.52
C ALA A 167 -7.43 -16.71 1.61
N THR A 168 -7.79 -17.42 2.70
CA THR A 168 -9.20 -17.59 3.02
C THR A 168 -9.83 -16.24 3.38
N VAL A 169 -11.10 -16.05 3.12
CA VAL A 169 -11.84 -14.83 3.50
C VAL A 169 -11.75 -14.61 5.02
N GLY A 170 -11.90 -15.69 5.80
CA GLY A 170 -11.79 -15.63 7.25
C GLY A 170 -10.42 -15.13 7.72
N ASP A 171 -9.33 -15.64 7.13
CA ASP A 171 -7.97 -15.18 7.46
C ASP A 171 -7.75 -13.71 7.05
N PHE A 172 -8.15 -13.33 5.84
CA PHE A 172 -8.04 -11.95 5.36
C PHE A 172 -8.80 -10.96 6.27
N LEU A 173 -10.07 -11.28 6.62
CA LEU A 173 -10.88 -10.44 7.50
C LEU A 173 -10.34 -10.41 8.94
N SER A 174 -9.73 -11.51 9.42
CA SER A 174 -9.14 -11.57 10.77
C SER A 174 -7.97 -10.61 10.94
N VAL A 175 -7.27 -10.25 9.87
CA VAL A 175 -6.23 -9.21 9.88
C VAL A 175 -6.84 -7.83 10.17
N GLY A 176 -8.12 -7.62 9.81
CA GLY A 176 -8.83 -6.33 9.93
C GLY A 176 -8.32 -5.34 8.89
N GLY A 177 -9.12 -4.75 8.11
CA GLY A 177 -8.92 -3.85 6.97
C GLY A 177 -7.60 -3.05 6.84
N PHE A 178 -7.54 -2.23 5.84
CA PHE A 178 -6.40 -1.33 5.57
C PHE A 178 -6.58 0.01 6.32
N TYR A 179 -5.52 0.83 6.36
CA TYR A 179 -5.54 2.15 7.02
C TYR A 179 -5.43 3.30 6.00
N PRO A 180 -6.45 3.56 5.13
CA PRO A 180 -6.33 4.50 4.02
C PRO A 180 -6.10 5.96 4.43
N ARG A 181 -6.43 6.33 5.67
CA ARG A 181 -6.15 7.67 6.21
C ARG A 181 -4.70 7.84 6.65
N LEU A 182 -4.05 6.76 7.05
CA LEU A 182 -2.67 6.75 7.57
C LEU A 182 -1.68 6.36 6.48
N ILE A 183 -2.00 5.32 5.71
CA ILE A 183 -1.18 4.72 4.66
C ILE A 183 -2.06 4.52 3.42
N PRO A 184 -2.29 5.56 2.60
CA PRO A 184 -3.27 5.50 1.52
C PRO A 184 -2.83 4.67 0.32
N HIS A 185 -1.52 4.56 0.04
CA HIS A 185 -0.99 3.93 -1.17
C HIS A 185 0.18 3.01 -0.85
N TYR A 186 1.43 3.43 -1.14
CA TYR A 186 2.62 2.62 -0.83
C TYR A 186 2.67 2.28 0.67
N LEU A 187 3.31 1.17 1.00
CA LEU A 187 3.44 0.59 2.35
C LEU A 187 2.16 -0.02 2.93
N SER A 188 1.00 0.14 2.29
CA SER A 188 -0.25 -0.42 2.80
C SER A 188 -0.29 -1.94 2.77
N ASP A 189 0.30 -2.55 1.75
CA ASP A 189 0.51 -3.98 1.60
C ASP A 189 1.50 -4.52 2.64
N LEU A 190 2.66 -3.86 2.80
CA LEU A 190 3.64 -4.24 3.81
C LEU A 190 3.06 -4.15 5.23
N GLU A 191 2.33 -3.07 5.53
CA GLU A 191 1.66 -2.90 6.82
C GLU A 191 0.66 -4.01 7.08
N PHE A 192 -0.20 -4.32 6.10
CA PHE A 192 -1.23 -5.35 6.20
C PHE A 192 -0.62 -6.73 6.45
N THR A 193 0.40 -7.12 5.67
CA THR A 193 1.00 -8.44 5.77
C THR A 193 1.89 -8.61 7.00
N MET A 194 2.60 -7.57 7.46
CA MET A 194 3.29 -7.57 8.76
C MET A 194 2.29 -7.78 9.91
N ARG A 195 1.17 -7.07 9.87
CA ARG A 195 0.10 -7.22 10.87
C ARG A 195 -0.54 -8.61 10.84
N ALA A 196 -0.67 -9.20 9.65
CA ALA A 196 -1.12 -10.58 9.52
C ALA A 196 -0.16 -11.55 10.22
N GLN A 197 1.15 -11.39 10.00
CA GLN A 197 2.16 -12.19 10.66
C GLN A 197 2.14 -12.02 12.20
N GLU A 198 2.00 -10.79 12.69
CA GLU A 198 1.85 -10.51 14.13
C GLU A 198 0.60 -11.16 14.73
N ARG A 199 -0.45 -11.40 13.92
CA ARG A 199 -1.67 -12.14 14.31
C ARG A 199 -1.56 -13.65 14.12
N GLY A 200 -0.37 -14.14 13.81
CA GLY A 200 -0.07 -15.57 13.71
C GLY A 200 -0.46 -16.20 12.37
N LEU A 201 -0.63 -15.40 11.30
CA LEU A 201 -0.73 -15.92 9.94
C LEU A 201 0.67 -16.19 9.39
N LYS A 202 0.81 -17.26 8.62
CA LYS A 202 2.05 -17.56 7.88
C LYS A 202 2.11 -16.72 6.60
N LEU A 203 3.28 -16.21 6.27
CA LEU A 203 3.58 -15.57 5.00
C LEU A 203 4.25 -16.59 4.09
N MET A 204 3.70 -16.85 2.91
CA MET A 204 4.15 -17.96 2.06
C MET A 204 4.30 -17.55 0.61
N LEU A 205 5.34 -18.12 -0.02
CA LEU A 205 5.58 -18.13 -1.46
C LEU A 205 5.58 -19.58 -1.92
N HIS A 206 5.17 -19.83 -3.16
CA HIS A 206 5.24 -21.14 -3.76
C HIS A 206 5.67 -21.06 -5.22
N SER A 207 6.56 -21.95 -5.67
CA SER A 207 7.12 -21.93 -7.02
C SER A 207 6.09 -22.08 -8.14
N ASP A 208 4.96 -22.71 -7.87
CA ASP A 208 3.90 -22.94 -8.85
C ASP A 208 2.82 -21.84 -8.85
N PHE A 209 2.92 -20.89 -7.92
CA PHE A 209 2.02 -19.75 -7.84
C PHE A 209 2.72 -18.50 -8.34
N LYS A 210 2.59 -18.22 -9.65
CA LYS A 210 3.37 -17.14 -10.33
C LYS A 210 2.51 -16.34 -11.30
N ILE A 211 2.93 -15.08 -11.45
CA ILE A 211 2.34 -14.10 -12.37
C ILE A 211 3.41 -13.49 -13.24
N GLY A 212 3.07 -13.20 -14.49
CA GLY A 212 3.89 -12.39 -15.38
C GLY A 212 3.63 -10.90 -15.12
N ILE A 213 4.68 -10.10 -15.12
CA ILE A 213 4.61 -8.66 -14.90
C ILE A 213 5.21 -7.95 -16.12
N ASP A 214 4.47 -6.98 -16.67
CA ASP A 214 4.93 -6.10 -17.73
C ASP A 214 5.39 -4.76 -17.11
N PHE A 215 6.70 -4.61 -16.95
CA PHE A 215 7.27 -3.40 -16.34
C PHE A 215 7.22 -2.18 -17.24
N ASP A 216 7.07 -2.36 -18.56
CA ASP A 216 6.95 -1.24 -19.49
C ASP A 216 5.60 -0.53 -19.34
N LYS A 217 4.60 -1.24 -18.79
CA LYS A 217 3.28 -0.68 -18.45
C LYS A 217 3.22 -0.04 -17.06
N THR A 218 4.23 -0.25 -16.20
CA THR A 218 4.35 0.46 -14.93
C THR A 218 4.98 1.83 -15.17
N GLY A 219 4.17 2.89 -15.08
CA GLY A 219 4.52 4.24 -15.51
C GLY A 219 5.80 4.80 -14.88
N ASN A 220 6.90 4.78 -15.62
CA ASN A 220 8.09 5.59 -15.37
C ASN A 220 7.75 7.07 -15.59
N ARG A 221 8.04 7.93 -14.62
CA ARG A 221 7.82 9.38 -14.72
C ARG A 221 9.15 10.10 -14.88
N ASP A 222 9.27 10.85 -15.95
CA ASP A 222 10.37 11.78 -16.17
C ASP A 222 10.36 12.88 -15.07
N LEU A 223 11.48 13.06 -14.39
CA LEU A 223 11.65 13.98 -13.25
C LEU A 223 12.41 15.24 -13.61
N SER A 224 12.73 15.47 -14.90
CA SER A 224 13.77 16.40 -15.34
C SER A 224 13.44 17.90 -15.19
N ASN A 225 12.14 18.30 -15.08
CA ASN A 225 11.73 19.71 -15.20
C ASN A 225 10.88 20.26 -14.02
N GLU A 226 11.00 19.69 -12.82
CA GLU A 226 10.15 20.12 -11.68
C GLU A 226 10.80 21.25 -10.87
N THR A 227 9.99 22.28 -10.54
CA THR A 227 10.40 23.30 -9.56
C THR A 227 10.54 22.71 -8.16
N TYR A 228 11.30 23.36 -7.26
CA TYR A 228 11.48 22.91 -5.88
C TYR A 228 10.15 22.77 -5.12
N ILE A 229 9.21 23.71 -5.33
CA ILE A 229 7.87 23.66 -4.69
C ILE A 229 7.08 22.45 -5.21
N GLN A 230 7.10 22.19 -6.52
CA GLN A 230 6.45 21.00 -7.11
C GLN A 230 7.04 19.72 -6.55
N TYR A 231 8.38 19.63 -6.43
CA TYR A 231 9.06 18.51 -5.81
C TYR A 231 8.63 18.30 -4.35
N LEU A 232 8.55 19.35 -3.53
CA LEU A 232 8.04 19.27 -2.14
C LEU A 232 6.61 18.76 -2.11
N LEU A 233 5.70 19.41 -2.85
CA LEU A 233 4.29 19.03 -2.89
C LEU A 233 4.10 17.59 -3.35
N LYS A 234 4.89 17.14 -4.34
CA LYS A 234 4.87 15.78 -4.85
C LYS A 234 5.30 14.76 -3.77
N ASN A 235 6.35 15.04 -3.00
CA ASN A 235 6.80 14.14 -1.93
C ASN A 235 5.77 14.00 -0.79
N PHE A 236 4.93 15.01 -0.56
CA PHE A 236 3.83 14.96 0.42
C PHE A 236 2.49 14.52 -0.18
N SER A 237 2.43 14.23 -1.48
CA SER A 237 1.21 13.71 -2.10
C SER A 237 0.90 12.30 -1.60
N ARG A 238 -0.38 11.94 -1.52
CA ARG A 238 -0.82 10.59 -1.13
C ARG A 238 -0.25 9.48 -2.02
N ARG A 239 0.14 9.81 -3.26
CA ARG A 239 0.69 8.91 -4.27
C ARG A 239 2.21 8.75 -4.16
N ALA A 240 2.89 9.51 -3.33
CA ALA A 240 4.34 9.46 -3.25
C ALA A 240 4.82 8.20 -2.52
N ALA A 241 5.72 7.44 -3.15
CA ALA A 241 6.33 6.27 -2.52
C ALA A 241 7.08 6.61 -1.23
N MET A 242 7.68 7.81 -1.20
CA MET A 242 8.43 8.32 -0.05
C MET A 242 7.65 9.40 0.71
N ASN A 243 6.31 9.30 0.76
CA ASN A 243 5.49 10.24 1.52
C ASN A 243 5.90 10.22 3.01
N PRO A 244 6.43 11.31 3.57
CA PRO A 244 6.96 11.31 4.93
C PRO A 244 5.90 11.02 6.00
N ILE A 245 4.64 11.38 5.74
CA ILE A 245 3.53 11.13 6.67
C ILE A 245 3.19 9.63 6.67
N ALA A 246 3.05 9.02 5.49
CA ALA A 246 2.76 7.59 5.37
C ALA A 246 3.88 6.74 6.00
N TRP A 247 5.14 7.08 5.75
CA TRP A 247 6.29 6.43 6.36
C TRP A 247 6.32 6.59 7.89
N THR A 248 6.03 7.79 8.39
CA THR A 248 5.95 8.05 9.84
C THR A 248 4.87 7.17 10.47
N ASN A 249 3.69 7.09 9.85
CA ASN A 249 2.60 6.24 10.31
C ASN A 249 2.98 4.76 10.27
N PHE A 250 3.63 4.31 9.20
CA PHE A 250 4.12 2.94 9.07
C PHE A 250 5.12 2.58 10.19
N ILE A 251 6.11 3.46 10.47
CA ILE A 251 7.05 3.27 11.57
C ILE A 251 6.32 3.23 12.92
N ILE A 252 5.37 4.13 13.16
CA ILE A 252 4.59 4.15 14.41
C ILE A 252 3.81 2.86 14.59
N LEU A 253 3.20 2.34 13.52
CA LEU A 253 2.35 1.16 13.56
C LEU A 253 3.16 -0.15 13.70
N ARG A 254 4.27 -0.30 12.96
CA ARG A 254 4.93 -1.60 12.78
C ARG A 254 6.34 -1.70 13.38
N CYS A 255 7.08 -0.58 13.53
CA CYS A 255 8.43 -0.66 14.06
C CYS A 255 8.46 -1.20 15.50
N PRO A 256 9.38 -2.13 15.83
CA PRO A 256 9.58 -2.60 17.21
C PRO A 256 9.73 -1.45 18.20
N LYS A 257 9.14 -1.58 19.39
CA LYS A 257 9.06 -0.51 20.39
C LYS A 257 10.45 0.00 20.81
N GLU A 258 11.41 -0.91 20.90
CA GLU A 258 12.78 -0.68 21.38
C GLU A 258 13.57 0.28 20.49
N ILE A 259 13.32 0.23 19.20
CA ILE A 259 14.06 1.03 18.21
C ILE A 259 13.21 2.12 17.55
N LYS A 260 11.90 2.18 17.83
CA LYS A 260 10.92 3.05 17.16
C LYS A 260 11.33 4.53 17.16
N VAL A 261 11.71 5.07 18.31
CA VAL A 261 12.11 6.49 18.43
C VAL A 261 13.37 6.77 17.62
N LYS A 262 14.38 5.88 17.72
CA LYS A 262 15.62 5.99 16.94
C LYS A 262 15.36 5.91 15.44
N THR A 263 14.46 5.01 15.02
CA THR A 263 14.07 4.84 13.62
C THR A 263 13.33 6.06 13.09
N LEU A 264 12.41 6.65 13.88
CA LEU A 264 11.74 7.91 13.53
C LEU A 264 12.73 9.06 13.37
N PHE A 265 13.68 9.19 14.30
CA PHE A 265 14.70 10.23 14.22
C PHE A 265 15.59 10.05 12.97
N LYS A 266 16.07 8.82 12.72
CA LYS A 266 16.82 8.49 11.50
C LYS A 266 16.03 8.82 10.24
N PHE A 267 14.78 8.38 10.17
CA PHE A 267 13.92 8.62 9.01
C PHE A 267 13.75 10.12 8.73
N TRP A 268 13.42 10.92 9.75
CA TRP A 268 13.25 12.36 9.56
C TRP A 268 14.56 13.06 9.22
N THR A 269 15.69 12.61 9.72
CA THR A 269 17.03 13.11 9.30
C THR A 269 17.24 12.85 7.80
N LEU A 270 16.92 11.65 7.30
CA LEU A 270 17.00 11.33 5.87
C LEU A 270 16.03 12.19 5.02
N VAL A 271 14.80 12.37 5.49
CA VAL A 271 13.81 13.23 4.81
C VAL A 271 14.31 14.67 4.73
N LEU A 272 14.76 15.23 5.83
CA LEU A 272 15.29 16.59 5.88
C LEU A 272 16.52 16.76 4.99
N ASN A 273 17.47 15.84 5.05
CA ASN A 273 18.65 15.85 4.18
C ASN A 273 18.21 15.81 2.70
N ARG A 274 17.29 14.90 2.32
CA ARG A 274 16.80 14.81 0.95
C ARG A 274 16.09 16.08 0.49
N LEU A 275 15.26 16.68 1.34
CA LEU A 275 14.50 17.87 0.99
C LEU A 275 15.37 19.13 0.91
N PHE A 276 16.38 19.27 1.75
CA PHE A 276 17.15 20.50 1.88
C PHE A 276 18.57 20.45 1.26
N PHE A 277 19.24 19.29 1.27
CA PHE A 277 20.64 19.21 0.83
C PHE A 277 20.82 18.74 -0.62
N VAL A 278 20.00 17.81 -1.11
CA VAL A 278 20.23 17.23 -2.45
C VAL A 278 19.96 18.25 -3.57
N ARG A 279 19.14 19.25 -3.34
CA ARG A 279 18.85 20.30 -4.33
C ARG A 279 19.51 21.66 -4.07
N SER A 280 20.03 21.92 -2.87
CA SER A 280 20.80 23.15 -2.59
C SER A 280 22.16 23.14 -3.29
N LEU A 281 22.74 21.97 -3.57
CA LEU A 281 23.97 21.84 -4.35
C LEU A 281 23.79 22.16 -5.85
N SER A 282 22.58 22.06 -6.40
CA SER A 282 22.29 22.44 -7.79
C SER A 282 21.86 23.90 -7.98
N LEU A 283 21.64 24.65 -6.90
CA LEU A 283 21.09 26.01 -6.89
C LEU A 283 21.88 26.96 -5.99
N ILE A 284 23.22 26.80 -5.86
CA ILE A 284 24.04 27.69 -5.03
C ILE A 284 24.09 29.12 -5.61
N GLY A 285 23.10 29.91 -5.15
CA GLY A 285 23.17 31.36 -5.10
C GLY A 285 22.87 31.78 -3.66
N HIS A 286 23.72 32.57 -3.06
CA HIS A 286 23.80 32.99 -1.64
C HIS A 286 22.52 33.58 -0.99
N ARG A 287 21.41 33.72 -1.72
CA ARG A 287 20.13 34.28 -1.22
C ARG A 287 19.15 33.26 -0.61
N PHE A 288 19.38 31.96 -0.77
CA PHE A 288 18.37 30.93 -0.41
C PHE A 288 18.44 30.39 1.02
N ILE A 289 19.57 30.59 1.75
CA ILE A 289 19.72 30.04 3.11
C ILE A 289 18.74 30.67 4.10
N VAL A 290 18.46 31.97 3.98
CA VAL A 290 17.57 32.70 4.91
C VAL A 290 16.10 32.33 4.68
N GLN A 291 15.66 32.11 3.42
CA GLN A 291 14.30 31.67 3.11
C GLN A 291 14.04 30.21 3.52
N SER A 292 15.06 29.35 3.49
CA SER A 292 14.95 27.94 3.89
C SER A 292 14.60 27.77 5.37
N ILE A 293 15.12 28.62 6.27
CA ILE A 293 14.84 28.55 7.72
C ILE A 293 13.36 28.92 8.01
N SER A 294 12.81 29.88 7.29
CA SER A 294 11.40 30.25 7.43
C SER A 294 10.47 29.15 6.94
N SER A 295 10.81 28.50 5.83
CA SER A 295 10.07 27.36 5.27
C SER A 295 10.10 26.14 6.17
N ILE A 296 11.22 25.87 6.85
CA ILE A 296 11.33 24.79 7.85
C ILE A 296 10.33 24.99 9.00
N LYS A 297 10.19 26.22 9.51
CA LYS A 297 9.22 26.53 10.58
C LYS A 297 7.78 26.28 10.14
N ILE A 298 7.44 26.59 8.90
CA ILE A 298 6.09 26.38 8.34
C ILE A 298 5.82 24.87 8.18
N ILE A 299 6.78 24.10 7.63
CA ILE A 299 6.63 22.66 7.41
C ILE A 299 6.54 21.93 8.75
N VAL A 300 7.39 22.24 9.72
CA VAL A 300 7.34 21.64 11.07
C VAL A 300 6.00 21.96 11.74
N SER A 301 5.51 23.19 11.63
CA SER A 301 4.20 23.57 12.15
C SER A 301 3.05 22.84 11.46
N PHE A 302 3.13 22.65 10.15
CA PHE A 302 2.14 21.89 9.36
C PHE A 302 2.13 20.40 9.75
N VAL A 303 3.31 19.78 9.85
CA VAL A 303 3.45 18.37 10.25
C VAL A 303 2.94 18.12 11.67
N ILE A 304 3.27 19.05 12.60
CA ILE A 304 2.75 18.98 13.99
C ILE A 304 1.22 19.12 14.00
N ARG A 305 0.65 20.06 13.22
CA ARG A 305 -0.82 20.22 13.13
C ARG A 305 -1.53 19.02 12.53
N GLN A 306 -0.99 18.41 11.50
CA GLN A 306 -1.56 17.21 10.88
C GLN A 306 -1.38 15.98 11.78
N GLY A 307 -0.22 15.80 12.38
CA GLY A 307 0.07 14.69 13.31
C GLY A 307 -0.83 14.72 14.55
N VAL A 308 -1.11 15.89 15.11
CA VAL A 308 -2.00 16.02 16.28
C VAL A 308 -3.47 15.71 15.94
N ARG A 309 -3.94 15.99 14.72
CA ARG A 309 -5.31 15.65 14.27
C ARG A 309 -5.55 14.14 14.08
N LEU A 310 -4.49 13.35 13.89
CA LEU A 310 -4.56 11.92 13.63
C LEU A 310 -4.44 11.06 14.90
N ILE A 311 -4.13 11.68 16.05
CA ILE A 311 -4.01 10.98 17.33
C ILE A 311 -5.41 10.84 17.96
N PRO A 312 -5.83 9.63 18.39
CA PRO A 312 -7.09 9.44 19.10
C PRO A 312 -7.21 10.37 20.31
N PHE A 313 -8.39 10.93 20.54
CA PHE A 313 -8.66 11.96 21.56
C PHE A 313 -8.12 11.56 22.97
N GLY A 314 -8.21 10.31 23.34
CA GLY A 314 -7.66 9.81 24.62
C GLY A 314 -6.12 9.88 24.73
N MET A 315 -5.42 9.78 23.61
CA MET A 315 -3.95 9.88 23.56
C MET A 315 -3.49 11.35 23.53
N GLN A 316 -4.28 12.25 22.92
CA GLN A 316 -4.03 13.70 22.95
C GLN A 316 -4.05 14.24 24.38
N GLN A 317 -4.94 13.72 25.24
CA GLN A 317 -5.02 14.09 26.66
C GLN A 317 -3.77 13.65 27.46
N ARG A 318 -3.21 12.46 27.15
CA ARG A 318 -1.97 11.98 27.79
C ARG A 318 -0.75 12.78 27.35
N MET A 319 -0.68 13.20 26.08
CA MET A 319 0.43 14.01 25.56
C MET A 319 0.42 15.42 26.14
N LYS A 320 -0.76 16.02 26.44
CA LYS A 320 -0.85 17.33 27.11
C LYS A 320 -0.21 17.35 28.50
N LYS A 321 -0.10 16.20 29.19
CA LYS A 321 0.55 16.06 30.51
C LYS A 321 2.06 15.94 30.44
N VAL A 322 2.62 15.53 29.29
CA VAL A 322 4.05 15.22 29.12
C VAL A 322 4.84 16.36 28.44
N VAL A 323 4.16 17.35 27.85
CA VAL A 323 4.84 18.46 27.16
C VAL A 323 5.41 19.44 28.19
N PRO A 324 6.76 19.67 28.18
CA PRO A 324 7.40 20.60 29.11
C PRO A 324 6.80 22.01 29.04
N ALA A 325 6.74 22.69 30.17
CA ALA A 325 6.16 24.03 30.30
C ALA A 325 6.78 25.08 29.36
N ALA A 326 8.05 24.93 29.00
CA ALA A 326 8.76 25.78 28.06
C ALA A 326 8.18 25.73 26.62
N ILE A 327 7.70 24.56 26.17
CA ILE A 327 7.07 24.40 24.87
C ILE A 327 5.64 25.00 24.89
N LYS A 328 4.89 24.83 25.98
CA LYS A 328 3.58 25.42 26.18
C LYS A 328 3.62 26.96 26.14
N ARG A 329 4.67 27.59 26.72
CA ARG A 329 4.88 29.03 26.73
C ARG A 329 5.20 29.61 25.36
N ARG A 330 5.95 28.87 24.52
CA ARG A 330 6.24 29.26 23.12
C ARG A 330 5.02 29.14 22.21
N LEU A 331 4.17 28.15 22.42
CA LEU A 331 2.95 27.96 21.63
C LEU A 331 1.87 29.02 21.95
N ARG A 332 1.76 29.49 23.21
CA ARG A 332 0.86 30.61 23.58
C ARG A 332 1.29 31.93 22.95
N LYS A 333 2.58 32.28 23.01
CA LYS A 333 3.10 33.54 22.40
C LYS A 333 2.86 33.62 20.88
N TYR A 334 2.62 32.51 20.21
CA TYR A 334 2.36 32.45 18.78
C TYR A 334 0.86 32.62 18.46
N HIS A 335 -0.02 32.29 19.41
CA HIS A 335 -1.47 32.48 19.25
C HIS A 335 -1.91 33.95 19.43
N ASP A 336 -1.19 34.68 20.28
CA ASP A 336 -1.50 36.09 20.60
C ASP A 336 -0.97 37.09 19.56
N ASN A 337 -0.16 36.62 18.58
CA ASN A 337 0.42 37.47 17.51
C ASN A 337 -0.19 37.23 16.12
N VAL A 338 -1.33 36.53 16.01
CA VAL A 338 -2.02 36.21 14.74
C VAL A 338 -3.52 36.61 14.80
N HIS A 339 -3.85 37.59 15.64
CA HIS A 339 -5.12 38.32 15.57
C HIS A 339 -4.88 39.81 15.37
#